data_003804122acd1545192dd22d8423cbd5
#
_entry.id   003804122acd1545192dd22d8423cbd5
#
_cell.length_a   1.000
_cell.length_b   1.000
_cell.length_c   1.000
_cell.angle_alpha   90.00
_cell.angle_beta   90.00
_cell.angle_gamma   90.00
#
_symmetry.space_group_name_H-M   'P 1'
#
loop_
_entity.id
_entity.type
_entity.pdbx_description
1 polymer ?
#
loop_
_entity_poly.entity_id
_entity_poly.type
_entity_poly.pdbx_seq_one_letter_code
_entity_poly.pdbx_strand_id
1 'polypeptide(L)'
;QEEGMKYAHLLEISPKNKLVSVRSFNLKRARRVFYRTIGADGLTSEEVRKRIEVFLGRLPFTKLKKRPLVRVNIVGKLASGSSKRELKLDEISASFRDKIYNWSDMLVPSDLYSEDELKHLDELKSAVESGVALPAAFSHFCQKLRTLKFPAKHFTPEDLYHLFSEVKAQAARKRVENKLNEV
;
A
#
# COMPACT_ATOMS: atom_id res chain seq x y z
N GLN A 1 7.97 13.47 -2.93
CA GLN A 1 9.10 12.71 -3.55
C GLN A 1 10.39 13.32 -3.07
N GLU A 2 11.09 12.65 -2.19
CA GLU A 2 12.29 13.20 -1.56
C GLU A 2 13.54 12.57 -2.19
N GLU A 3 13.73 12.79 -3.47
CA GLU A 3 15.02 12.50 -4.13
C GLU A 3 15.89 13.74 -3.98
N GLY A 4 16.95 13.68 -3.19
CA GLY A 4 17.90 14.80 -3.07
C GLY A 4 18.64 14.86 -1.74
N MET A 5 19.35 15.94 -1.57
CA MET A 5 20.02 16.26 -0.31
C MET A 5 19.00 16.64 0.74
N LYS A 6 19.06 15.99 1.90
CA LYS A 6 18.17 16.28 3.03
C LYS A 6 18.80 17.32 3.94
N TYR A 7 17.96 18.25 4.39
CA TYR A 7 18.34 19.30 5.32
C TYR A 7 17.48 19.21 6.57
N ALA A 8 18.07 19.50 7.72
CA ALA A 8 17.36 19.85 8.93
C ALA A 8 17.44 21.37 9.13
N HIS A 9 16.36 21.97 9.57
CA HIS A 9 16.30 23.39 9.87
C HIS A 9 16.15 23.58 11.38
N LEU A 10 17.05 24.37 11.96
CA LEU A 10 16.90 24.86 13.32
C LEU A 10 16.28 26.27 13.25
N LEU A 11 15.11 26.40 13.86
CA LEU A 11 14.40 27.68 13.95
C LEU A 11 14.59 28.23 15.37
N GLU A 12 15.05 29.44 15.45
CA GLU A 12 15.09 30.19 16.70
C GLU A 12 13.93 31.17 16.71
N ILE A 13 13.05 31.02 17.70
CA ILE A 13 11.83 31.81 17.83
C ILE A 13 11.93 32.63 19.13
N SER A 14 11.72 33.94 19.02
CA SER A 14 11.71 34.82 20.20
C SER A 14 10.47 34.56 21.07
N PRO A 15 10.48 34.97 22.36
CA PRO A 15 9.31 34.87 23.23
C PRO A 15 8.06 35.61 22.72
N LYS A 16 8.21 36.52 21.76
CA LYS A 16 7.10 37.21 21.07
C LYS A 16 6.67 36.51 19.78
N ASN A 17 6.96 35.23 19.61
CA ASN A 17 6.65 34.39 18.42
C ASN A 17 7.19 34.95 17.10
N LYS A 18 8.28 35.72 17.14
CA LYS A 18 8.98 36.18 15.94
C LYS A 18 10.13 35.25 15.61
N LEU A 19 10.22 34.83 14.36
CA LEU A 19 11.36 34.06 13.84
C LEU A 19 12.61 34.96 13.91
N VAL A 20 13.60 34.53 14.67
CA VAL A 20 14.87 35.29 14.86
C VAL A 20 15.90 34.76 13.86
N SER A 21 16.06 33.45 13.76
CA SER A 21 17.02 32.85 12.86
C SER A 21 16.58 31.51 12.31
N VAL A 22 17.09 31.19 11.13
CA VAL A 22 16.95 29.87 10.48
C VAL A 22 18.34 29.38 10.13
N ARG A 23 18.74 28.24 10.67
CA ARG A 23 20.00 27.57 10.32
C ARG A 23 19.69 26.26 9.62
N SER A 24 20.21 26.07 8.42
CA SER A 24 20.03 24.86 7.65
C SER A 24 21.26 23.96 7.76
N PHE A 25 21.06 22.71 8.15
CA PHE A 25 22.11 21.69 8.26
C PHE A 25 21.92 20.64 7.19
N ASN A 26 22.95 20.44 6.37
CA ASN A 26 22.92 19.36 5.39
C ASN A 26 23.12 18.01 6.08
N LEU A 27 22.14 17.12 5.95
CA LEU A 27 22.18 15.78 6.52
C LEU A 27 23.03 14.82 5.64
N LYS A 28 24.31 15.17 5.39
CA LYS A 28 25.24 14.38 4.58
C LYS A 28 25.36 12.91 5.01
N ARG A 29 25.05 12.60 6.27
CA ARG A 29 25.07 11.25 6.84
C ARG A 29 23.75 10.50 6.73
N ALA A 30 22.66 11.14 6.26
CA ALA A 30 21.40 10.49 6.04
C ALA A 30 21.50 9.44 4.92
N ARG A 31 20.72 8.37 5.05
CA ARG A 31 20.59 7.38 3.97
C ARG A 31 19.85 8.03 2.80
N ARG A 32 20.28 7.74 1.58
CA ARG A 32 19.48 8.12 0.41
C ARG A 32 18.21 7.31 0.34
N VAL A 33 17.14 7.96 -0.11
CA VAL A 33 15.83 7.34 -0.33
C VAL A 33 15.57 7.39 -1.82
N PHE A 34 15.22 6.24 -2.39
CA PHE A 34 14.73 6.13 -3.77
C PHE A 34 13.29 5.67 -3.73
N TYR A 35 12.45 6.38 -4.47
CA TYR A 35 11.03 6.09 -4.56
C TYR A 35 10.63 5.96 -6.03
N ARG A 36 9.82 4.95 -6.34
CA ARG A 36 9.29 4.74 -7.69
C ARG A 36 7.88 4.17 -7.61
N THR A 37 6.99 4.67 -8.47
CA THR A 37 5.71 4.01 -8.75
C THR A 37 5.81 3.35 -10.11
N ILE A 38 5.42 2.08 -10.19
CA ILE A 38 5.39 1.28 -11.42
C ILE A 38 3.93 0.96 -11.71
N GLY A 39 3.43 1.47 -12.85
CA GLY A 39 2.12 1.11 -13.37
C GLY A 39 2.15 -0.28 -14.01
N ALA A 40 1.16 -1.08 -13.66
CA ALA A 40 0.99 -2.46 -14.13
C ALA A 40 -0.19 -2.62 -15.11
N ASP A 41 -0.86 -1.54 -15.49
CA ASP A 41 -2.05 -1.60 -16.31
C ASP A 41 -1.79 -2.28 -17.65
N GLY A 42 -2.51 -3.39 -17.87
CA GLY A 42 -2.41 -4.20 -19.08
C GLY A 42 -1.08 -4.95 -19.26
N LEU A 43 -0.21 -4.95 -18.26
CA LEU A 43 1.07 -5.63 -18.30
C LEU A 43 0.96 -7.04 -17.69
N THR A 44 1.74 -7.96 -18.26
CA THR A 44 1.94 -9.29 -17.67
C THR A 44 2.80 -9.19 -16.41
N SER A 45 2.70 -10.21 -15.56
CA SER A 45 3.54 -10.32 -14.37
C SER A 45 5.03 -10.24 -14.68
N GLU A 46 5.45 -10.84 -15.80
CA GLU A 46 6.85 -10.81 -16.24
C GLU A 46 7.31 -9.41 -16.65
N GLU A 47 6.48 -8.66 -17.39
CA GLU A 47 6.81 -7.29 -17.78
C GLU A 47 6.93 -6.35 -16.59
N VAL A 48 6.02 -6.49 -15.60
CA VAL A 48 6.10 -5.72 -14.35
C VAL A 48 7.37 -6.07 -13.59
N ARG A 49 7.68 -7.37 -13.47
CA ARG A 49 8.93 -7.85 -12.85
C ARG A 49 10.15 -7.25 -13.52
N LYS A 50 10.22 -7.28 -14.85
CA LYS A 50 11.32 -6.70 -15.62
C LYS A 50 11.47 -5.19 -15.38
N ARG A 51 10.36 -4.45 -15.27
CA ARG A 51 10.40 -3.00 -14.95
C ARG A 51 10.97 -2.75 -13.57
N ILE A 52 10.62 -3.57 -12.58
CA ILE A 52 11.16 -3.48 -11.22
C ILE A 52 12.67 -3.74 -11.25
N GLU A 53 13.11 -4.83 -11.88
CA GLU A 53 14.51 -5.22 -11.97
C GLU A 53 15.35 -4.16 -12.70
N VAL A 54 14.84 -3.59 -13.80
CA VAL A 54 15.50 -2.48 -14.53
C VAL A 54 15.64 -1.25 -13.64
N PHE A 55 14.62 -0.87 -12.90
CA PHE A 55 14.70 0.26 -11.98
C PHE A 55 15.75 0.00 -10.90
N LEU A 56 15.69 -1.14 -10.22
CA LEU A 56 16.62 -1.49 -9.15
C LEU A 56 18.06 -1.60 -9.67
N GLY A 57 18.26 -2.16 -10.86
CA GLY A 57 19.59 -2.29 -11.47
C GLY A 57 20.25 -0.96 -11.85
N ARG A 58 19.46 0.10 -12.05
CA ARG A 58 19.97 1.46 -12.35
C ARG A 58 20.38 2.24 -11.11
N LEU A 59 20.07 1.75 -9.90
CA LEU A 59 20.41 2.46 -8.68
C LEU A 59 21.93 2.43 -8.44
N PRO A 60 22.53 3.58 -8.04
CA PRO A 60 23.98 3.74 -7.94
C PRO A 60 24.53 3.13 -6.63
N PHE A 61 24.30 1.85 -6.36
CA PHE A 61 24.68 1.21 -5.10
C PHE A 61 26.16 1.35 -4.77
N THR A 62 27.03 1.23 -5.77
CA THR A 62 28.50 1.31 -5.59
C THR A 62 29.00 2.70 -5.20
N LYS A 63 28.21 3.75 -5.51
CA LYS A 63 28.56 5.15 -5.19
C LYS A 63 28.05 5.58 -3.81
N LEU A 64 27.31 4.73 -3.12
CA LEU A 64 26.68 5.07 -1.85
C LEU A 64 27.51 4.55 -0.68
N LYS A 65 27.83 5.44 0.28
CA LYS A 65 28.55 5.04 1.51
C LYS A 65 27.71 4.18 2.45
N LYS A 66 26.38 4.23 2.32
CA LYS A 66 25.42 3.46 3.13
C LYS A 66 24.37 2.86 2.23
N ARG A 67 23.91 1.66 2.55
CA ARG A 67 22.76 1.03 1.86
C ARG A 67 21.57 1.98 1.87
N PRO A 68 20.96 2.30 0.72
CA PRO A 68 19.83 3.21 0.63
C PRO A 68 18.56 2.59 1.19
N LEU A 69 17.56 3.44 1.41
CA LEU A 69 16.16 3.05 1.53
C LEU A 69 15.55 3.09 0.13
N VAL A 70 14.83 2.04 -0.23
CA VAL A 70 14.14 1.96 -1.53
C VAL A 70 12.68 1.64 -1.29
N ARG A 71 11.78 2.32 -1.99
CA ARG A 71 10.36 1.99 -2.02
C ARG A 71 9.87 2.01 -3.45
N VAL A 72 9.30 0.90 -3.88
CA VAL A 72 8.66 0.75 -5.18
C VAL A 72 7.19 0.41 -4.94
N ASN A 73 6.31 1.32 -5.26
CA ASN A 73 4.88 1.06 -5.27
C ASN A 73 4.49 0.46 -6.62
N ILE A 74 3.74 -0.62 -6.61
CA ILE A 74 3.22 -1.28 -7.80
C ILE A 74 1.72 -1.09 -7.79
N VAL A 75 1.19 -0.46 -8.84
CA VAL A 75 -0.22 -0.06 -8.91
C VAL A 75 -0.80 -0.42 -10.28
N GLY A 76 -2.11 -0.63 -10.32
CA GLY A 76 -2.85 -0.86 -11.56
C GLY A 76 -3.38 -2.29 -11.70
N LYS A 77 -3.85 -2.61 -12.90
CA LYS A 77 -4.47 -3.90 -13.24
C LYS A 77 -3.53 -4.72 -14.12
N LEU A 78 -3.17 -5.92 -13.68
CA LEU A 78 -2.42 -6.88 -14.49
C LEU A 78 -3.21 -7.31 -15.73
N ALA A 79 -2.50 -7.70 -16.77
CA ALA A 79 -3.07 -8.32 -17.94
C ALA A 79 -3.87 -9.59 -17.58
N SER A 80 -4.86 -9.91 -18.41
CA SER A 80 -5.65 -11.12 -18.24
C SER A 80 -4.76 -12.38 -18.18
N GLY A 81 -5.07 -13.28 -17.28
CA GLY A 81 -4.29 -14.50 -17.06
C GLY A 81 -3.02 -14.32 -16.23
N SER A 82 -2.69 -13.09 -15.81
CA SER A 82 -1.52 -12.82 -14.94
C SER A 82 -1.93 -12.72 -13.49
N SER A 83 -1.09 -13.22 -12.57
CA SER A 83 -1.34 -13.20 -11.14
C SER A 83 -0.23 -12.47 -10.36
N LYS A 84 -0.59 -11.91 -9.20
CA LYS A 84 0.40 -11.28 -8.30
C LYS A 84 1.46 -12.26 -7.81
N ARG A 85 1.13 -13.55 -7.69
CA ARG A 85 2.07 -14.59 -7.22
C ARG A 85 3.21 -14.80 -8.20
N GLU A 86 2.95 -14.67 -9.50
CA GLU A 86 3.96 -14.83 -10.55
C GLU A 86 5.00 -13.71 -10.55
N LEU A 87 4.69 -12.54 -9.94
CA LEU A 87 5.66 -11.47 -9.77
C LEU A 87 6.87 -11.89 -8.93
N LYS A 88 6.67 -12.85 -8.00
CA LYS A 88 7.72 -13.37 -7.12
C LYS A 88 8.51 -12.24 -6.44
N LEU A 89 7.78 -11.27 -5.87
CA LEU A 89 8.36 -10.07 -5.26
C LEU A 89 9.37 -10.38 -4.17
N ASP A 90 9.16 -11.48 -3.45
CA ASP A 90 10.07 -11.95 -2.40
C ASP A 90 11.43 -12.36 -2.98
N GLU A 91 11.46 -13.03 -4.14
CA GLU A 91 12.70 -13.40 -4.83
C GLU A 91 13.48 -12.16 -5.27
N ILE A 92 12.78 -11.16 -5.84
CA ILE A 92 13.40 -9.88 -6.22
C ILE A 92 13.96 -9.20 -4.98
N SER A 93 13.17 -9.09 -3.90
CA SER A 93 13.59 -8.46 -2.66
C SER A 93 14.83 -9.14 -2.08
N ALA A 94 14.84 -10.47 -2.03
CA ALA A 94 15.95 -11.25 -1.51
C ALA A 94 17.27 -11.01 -2.30
N SER A 95 17.19 -10.82 -3.62
CA SER A 95 18.37 -10.56 -4.46
C SER A 95 19.05 -9.21 -4.17
N PHE A 96 18.37 -8.29 -3.49
CA PHE A 96 18.91 -6.98 -3.09
C PHE A 96 19.18 -6.85 -1.58
N ARG A 97 19.13 -7.95 -0.82
CA ARG A 97 19.32 -7.97 0.63
C ARG A 97 20.57 -7.24 1.10
N ASP A 98 21.69 -7.42 0.41
CA ASP A 98 22.96 -6.80 0.80
C ASP A 98 23.14 -5.38 0.28
N LYS A 99 22.30 -4.95 -0.68
CA LYS A 99 22.40 -3.64 -1.34
C LYS A 99 21.44 -2.61 -0.79
N ILE A 100 20.28 -3.03 -0.26
CA ILE A 100 19.19 -2.18 0.21
C ILE A 100 18.98 -2.40 1.71
N TYR A 101 18.73 -1.34 2.46
CA TYR A 101 18.54 -1.41 3.90
C TYR A 101 17.21 -2.07 4.29
N ASN A 102 16.13 -1.62 3.68
CA ASN A 102 14.76 -2.12 3.88
C ASN A 102 14.33 -3.11 2.80
N TRP A 103 15.20 -4.04 2.45
CA TRP A 103 14.96 -4.96 1.35
C TRP A 103 13.66 -5.77 1.48
N SER A 104 13.24 -6.15 2.70
CA SER A 104 12.00 -6.91 2.95
C SER A 104 10.73 -6.13 2.61
N ASP A 105 10.77 -4.80 2.76
CA ASP A 105 9.59 -3.95 2.66
C ASP A 105 9.68 -2.96 1.49
N MET A 106 10.63 -3.18 0.57
CA MET A 106 10.89 -2.24 -0.51
C MET A 106 9.85 -2.31 -1.63
N LEU A 107 9.23 -3.46 -1.87
CA LEU A 107 8.22 -3.67 -2.90
C LEU A 107 6.82 -3.69 -2.28
N VAL A 108 5.97 -2.77 -2.70
CA VAL A 108 4.65 -2.57 -2.10
C VAL A 108 3.58 -2.64 -3.19
N PRO A 109 2.89 -3.78 -3.35
CA PRO A 109 1.77 -3.92 -4.28
C PRO A 109 0.47 -3.37 -3.66
N SER A 110 0.43 -2.07 -3.30
CA SER A 110 -0.67 -1.46 -2.55
C SER A 110 -1.99 -1.44 -3.31
N ASP A 111 -1.92 -1.11 -4.60
CA ASP A 111 -3.09 -0.96 -5.47
C ASP A 111 -2.92 -1.77 -6.76
N LEU A 112 -2.35 -2.96 -6.63
CA LEU A 112 -2.19 -3.89 -7.73
C LEU A 112 -3.33 -4.92 -7.68
N TYR A 113 -4.00 -5.12 -8.81
CA TYR A 113 -5.12 -6.04 -8.94
C TYR A 113 -4.89 -7.03 -10.09
N SER A 114 -5.25 -8.30 -9.85
CA SER A 114 -5.44 -9.26 -10.92
C SER A 114 -6.89 -9.19 -11.43
N GLU A 115 -7.16 -9.76 -12.61
CA GLU A 115 -8.50 -9.77 -13.17
C GLU A 115 -9.50 -10.51 -12.27
N ASP A 116 -9.08 -11.63 -11.69
CA ASP A 116 -9.91 -12.41 -10.79
C ASP A 116 -10.27 -11.66 -9.50
N GLU A 117 -9.32 -10.89 -8.96
CA GLU A 117 -9.58 -10.06 -7.79
C GLU A 117 -10.59 -8.94 -8.10
N LEU A 118 -10.54 -8.35 -9.28
CA LEU A 118 -11.50 -7.32 -9.68
C LEU A 118 -12.89 -7.92 -9.90
N LYS A 119 -12.99 -9.06 -10.55
CA LYS A 119 -14.29 -9.76 -10.70
C LYS A 119 -14.91 -10.05 -9.34
N HIS A 120 -14.12 -10.58 -8.40
CA HIS A 120 -14.60 -10.82 -7.05
C HIS A 120 -15.02 -9.54 -6.29
N LEU A 121 -14.30 -8.43 -6.50
CA LEU A 121 -14.69 -7.15 -5.91
C LEU A 121 -16.01 -6.63 -6.49
N ASP A 122 -16.22 -6.78 -7.79
CA ASP A 122 -17.47 -6.37 -8.46
C ASP A 122 -18.64 -7.27 -8.07
N GLU A 123 -18.42 -8.59 -7.94
CA GLU A 123 -19.40 -9.53 -7.40
C GLU A 123 -19.78 -9.19 -5.95
N LEU A 124 -18.79 -8.84 -5.10
CA LEU A 124 -19.04 -8.43 -3.73
C LEU A 124 -19.82 -7.10 -3.66
N LYS A 125 -19.47 -6.13 -4.50
CA LYS A 125 -20.22 -4.87 -4.58
C LYS A 125 -21.66 -5.11 -4.99
N SER A 126 -21.87 -5.87 -6.06
CA SER A 126 -23.20 -6.23 -6.56
C SER A 126 -24.03 -6.98 -5.50
N ALA A 127 -23.42 -7.92 -4.78
CA ALA A 127 -24.08 -8.64 -3.69
C ALA A 127 -24.44 -7.73 -2.51
N VAL A 128 -23.61 -6.74 -2.20
CA VAL A 128 -23.90 -5.73 -1.15
C VAL A 128 -25.00 -4.77 -1.58
N GLU A 129 -24.99 -4.32 -2.84
CA GLU A 129 -26.00 -3.42 -3.39
C GLU A 129 -27.37 -4.08 -3.53
N SER A 130 -27.43 -5.36 -3.91
CA SER A 130 -28.66 -6.13 -4.05
C SER A 130 -29.29 -6.54 -2.71
N GLY A 131 -28.59 -6.37 -1.60
CA GLY A 131 -29.08 -6.71 -0.26
C GLY A 131 -29.24 -8.21 0.02
N VAL A 132 -28.92 -9.06 -0.96
CA VAL A 132 -29.31 -10.50 -0.96
C VAL A 132 -28.32 -11.40 -0.22
N ALA A 133 -27.10 -10.99 0.03
CA ALA A 133 -26.10 -11.98 0.46
C ALA A 133 -25.06 -11.49 1.46
N LEU A 134 -25.50 -10.82 2.55
CA LEU A 134 -24.58 -10.54 3.65
C LEU A 134 -23.88 -11.81 4.18
N PRO A 135 -24.58 -12.94 4.42
CA PRO A 135 -23.93 -14.16 4.89
C PRO A 135 -22.94 -14.76 3.89
N ALA A 136 -23.27 -14.78 2.60
CA ALA A 136 -22.40 -15.36 1.57
C ALA A 136 -21.18 -14.48 1.30
N ALA A 137 -21.34 -13.17 1.16
CA ALA A 137 -20.26 -12.20 1.01
C ALA A 137 -19.34 -12.20 2.25
N PHE A 138 -19.90 -12.34 3.44
CA PHE A 138 -19.16 -12.43 4.67
C PHE A 138 -18.39 -13.73 4.79
N SER A 139 -18.98 -14.88 4.44
CA SER A 139 -18.29 -16.16 4.41
C SER A 139 -17.10 -16.14 3.45
N HIS A 140 -17.27 -15.55 2.26
CA HIS A 140 -16.21 -15.39 1.28
C HIS A 140 -15.09 -14.45 1.79
N PHE A 141 -15.45 -13.35 2.42
CA PHE A 141 -14.51 -12.42 3.06
C PHE A 141 -13.71 -13.12 4.17
N CYS A 142 -14.36 -13.86 5.05
CA CYS A 142 -13.69 -14.64 6.11
C CYS A 142 -12.76 -15.71 5.55
N GLN A 143 -13.17 -16.40 4.48
CA GLN A 143 -12.36 -17.37 3.80
C GLN A 143 -11.10 -16.72 3.19
N LYS A 144 -11.24 -15.53 2.60
CA LYS A 144 -10.13 -14.76 2.03
C LYS A 144 -9.19 -14.22 3.11
N LEU A 145 -9.70 -13.76 4.24
CA LEU A 145 -8.89 -13.36 5.40
C LEU A 145 -8.04 -14.54 5.93
N ARG A 146 -8.58 -15.76 5.93
CA ARG A 146 -7.82 -16.96 6.30
C ARG A 146 -6.69 -17.25 5.34
N THR A 147 -6.88 -17.01 4.03
CA THR A 147 -5.84 -17.23 3.01
C THR A 147 -4.73 -16.18 3.08
N LEU A 148 -5.03 -14.97 3.53
CA LEU A 148 -4.07 -13.86 3.67
C LEU A 148 -3.19 -13.97 4.92
N LYS A 149 -3.27 -15.07 5.71
CA LYS A 149 -2.54 -15.24 6.97
C LYS A 149 -2.65 -14.00 7.88
N PHE A 150 -3.78 -13.34 7.84
CA PHE A 150 -4.08 -12.29 8.81
C PHE A 150 -3.92 -12.91 10.20
N PRO A 151 -3.32 -12.22 11.18
CA PRO A 151 -3.18 -12.75 12.51
C PRO A 151 -4.56 -12.96 13.15
N ALA A 152 -5.22 -14.02 12.73
CA ALA A 152 -6.56 -14.43 13.20
C ALA A 152 -6.59 -14.80 14.69
N LYS A 153 -5.48 -14.61 15.41
CA LYS A 153 -5.39 -14.88 16.84
C LYS A 153 -6.21 -13.93 17.70
N HIS A 154 -6.70 -12.81 17.13
CA HIS A 154 -7.37 -11.76 17.92
C HIS A 154 -8.81 -11.46 17.48
N PHE A 155 -9.29 -12.05 16.38
CA PHE A 155 -10.66 -11.82 15.91
C PHE A 155 -11.31 -13.13 15.51
N THR A 156 -12.45 -13.42 16.11
CA THR A 156 -13.31 -14.52 15.68
C THR A 156 -14.13 -14.10 14.45
N PRO A 157 -14.65 -15.06 13.65
CA PRO A 157 -15.60 -14.73 12.58
C PRO A 157 -16.83 -13.94 13.08
N GLU A 158 -17.28 -14.21 14.30
CA GLU A 158 -18.37 -13.51 14.97
C GLU A 158 -18.00 -12.06 15.27
N ASP A 159 -16.79 -11.76 15.75
CA ASP A 159 -16.32 -10.40 16.01
C ASP A 159 -16.32 -9.56 14.73
N LEU A 160 -15.84 -10.15 13.64
CA LEU A 160 -15.84 -9.49 12.33
C LEU A 160 -17.27 -9.27 11.79
N TYR A 161 -18.18 -10.21 12.04
CA TYR A 161 -19.59 -10.06 11.66
C TYR A 161 -20.27 -8.94 12.44
N HIS A 162 -20.03 -8.84 13.73
CA HIS A 162 -20.55 -7.75 14.55
C HIS A 162 -20.03 -6.40 14.12
N LEU A 163 -18.70 -6.29 13.89
CA LEU A 163 -18.09 -5.06 13.39
C LEU A 163 -18.66 -4.63 12.04
N PHE A 164 -18.85 -5.57 11.12
CA PHE A 164 -19.43 -5.30 9.80
C PHE A 164 -20.91 -4.88 9.88
N SER A 165 -21.66 -5.51 10.80
CA SER A 165 -23.06 -5.18 11.05
C SER A 165 -23.23 -3.81 11.70
N GLU A 166 -22.33 -3.43 12.63
CA GLU A 166 -22.31 -2.10 13.25
C GLU A 166 -22.00 -1.00 12.26
N VAL A 167 -20.96 -1.18 11.42
CA VAL A 167 -20.61 -0.21 10.38
C VAL A 167 -21.77 0.00 9.40
N LYS A 168 -22.49 -1.07 9.04
CA LYS A 168 -23.65 -0.98 8.16
C LYS A 168 -24.85 -0.29 8.86
N ALA A 169 -25.07 -0.58 10.13
CA ALA A 169 -26.12 0.08 10.92
C ALA A 169 -25.87 1.58 11.09
N GLN A 170 -24.63 1.98 11.32
CA GLN A 170 -24.25 3.40 11.39
C GLN A 170 -24.43 4.11 10.05
N ALA A 171 -24.02 3.48 8.94
CA ALA A 171 -24.23 4.03 7.60
C ALA A 171 -25.71 4.18 7.24
N ALA A 172 -26.56 3.22 7.64
CA ALA A 172 -28.01 3.28 7.47
C ALA A 172 -28.63 4.39 8.30
N ARG A 173 -28.24 4.55 9.57
CA ARG A 173 -28.71 5.64 10.45
C ARG A 173 -28.37 7.00 9.86
N LYS A 174 -27.14 7.19 9.40
CA LYS A 174 -26.69 8.45 8.79
C LYS A 174 -27.46 8.81 7.51
N ARG A 175 -27.86 7.80 6.71
CA ARG A 175 -28.74 8.01 5.54
C ARG A 175 -30.14 8.44 5.91
N VAL A 176 -30.70 7.87 6.98
CA VAL A 176 -32.02 8.25 7.49
C VAL A 176 -31.99 9.66 8.09
N GLU A 177 -30.94 9.99 8.87
CA GLU A 177 -30.78 11.34 9.44
C GLU A 177 -30.63 12.40 8.34
N ASN A 178 -29.84 12.13 7.29
CA ASN A 178 -29.72 13.05 6.17
C ASN A 178 -31.07 13.28 5.46
N LYS A 179 -31.86 12.23 5.23
CA LYS A 179 -33.18 12.36 4.61
C LYS A 179 -34.21 13.10 5.49
N LEU A 180 -34.09 12.98 6.82
CA LEU A 180 -34.95 13.72 7.75
C LEU A 180 -34.61 15.21 7.81
N ASN A 181 -33.37 15.58 7.52
CA ASN A 181 -32.89 16.97 7.49
C ASN A 181 -33.15 17.66 6.13
N GLU A 182 -33.60 16.90 5.11
CA GLU A 182 -33.99 17.43 3.80
C GLU A 182 -35.50 17.74 3.69
N VAL A 183 -36.29 17.47 4.74
CA VAL A 183 -37.73 17.76 4.87
C VAL A 183 -37.94 18.93 5.81
#